data_a14c392832f82098a2ed4ce0d5d2342c
#
_entry.id   a14c392832f82098a2ed4ce0d5d2342c
#
_cell.length_a   1.000
_cell.length_b   1.000
_cell.length_c   1.000
_cell.angle_alpha   90.00
_cell.angle_beta   90.00
_cell.angle_gamma   90.00
#
_symmetry.space_group_name_H-M   'P 1'
#
loop_
_entity.id
_entity.type
_entity.pdbx_description
1 polymer ?
#
loop_
_entity_poly.entity_id
_entity_poly.type
_entity_poly.pdbx_seq_one_letter_code
_entity_poly.pdbx_strand_id
1 'polypeptide(L)'
;MDGAEIFKRFNEAVFMVVTSDGEDVYQGSGFFIGEDGLAVSNYHVFQNTGIGLEAIKLAGDNHIYKVSHIYVKDEEHDFILFRVACKNRIYLPIAEEQPQVGDKVFAIGSPRGLENTFSSGEVSQWRDQYLMQISALIDHGSSGGALVNEYGEVVGITSGTFVEGSQANLNYAWSIDVIKPYL
;
A
#
# COMPACT_ATOMS: atom_id res chain seq x y z
N MET A 1 -3.14 11.98 16.24
CA MET A 1 -3.66 10.67 16.67
C MET A 1 -2.50 9.75 17.01
N ASP A 2 -2.66 8.90 18.01
CA ASP A 2 -1.65 7.86 18.26
C ASP A 2 -1.85 6.68 17.28
N GLY A 3 -0.89 5.74 17.31
CA GLY A 3 -0.90 4.61 16.40
C GLY A 3 -2.12 3.71 16.57
N ALA A 4 -2.55 3.48 17.81
CA ALA A 4 -3.71 2.63 18.09
C ALA A 4 -4.99 3.23 17.50
N GLU A 5 -5.15 4.53 17.60
CA GLU A 5 -6.30 5.24 17.05
C GLU A 5 -6.31 5.22 15.51
N ILE A 6 -5.13 5.42 14.91
CA ILE A 6 -4.98 5.35 13.46
C ILE A 6 -5.36 3.96 12.95
N PHE A 7 -4.84 2.92 13.56
CA PHE A 7 -5.14 1.55 13.17
C PHE A 7 -6.63 1.24 13.28
N LYS A 8 -7.23 1.59 14.42
CA LYS A 8 -8.66 1.37 14.66
C LYS A 8 -9.53 2.07 13.59
N ARG A 9 -9.14 3.28 13.20
CA ARG A 9 -9.93 4.12 12.31
C ARG A 9 -9.78 3.75 10.84
N PHE A 10 -8.58 3.38 10.40
CA PHE A 10 -8.24 3.23 8.99
C PHE A 10 -7.85 1.81 8.55
N ASN A 11 -7.78 0.87 9.46
CA ASN A 11 -7.41 -0.50 9.17
C ASN A 11 -8.23 -1.10 8.01
N GLU A 12 -9.53 -0.85 7.96
CA GLU A 12 -10.41 -1.39 6.92
C GLU A 12 -10.15 -0.81 5.53
N ALA A 13 -9.37 0.26 5.43
CA ALA A 13 -8.99 0.83 4.14
C ALA A 13 -7.89 0.02 3.45
N VAL A 14 -7.23 -0.90 4.14
CA VAL A 14 -6.11 -1.69 3.60
C VAL A 14 -6.54 -3.13 3.41
N PHE A 15 -6.19 -3.71 2.26
CA PHE A 15 -6.65 -5.05 1.88
C PHE A 15 -5.51 -5.90 1.34
N MET A 16 -5.75 -7.22 1.26
CA MET A 16 -4.82 -8.17 0.67
C MET A 16 -5.08 -8.31 -0.84
N VAL A 17 -3.99 -8.40 -1.58
CA VAL A 17 -4.03 -8.67 -3.01
C VAL A 17 -3.31 -9.99 -3.28
N VAL A 18 -3.96 -10.88 -3.99
CA VAL A 18 -3.34 -12.09 -4.52
C VAL A 18 -3.45 -12.04 -6.03
N THR A 19 -2.33 -12.24 -6.71
CA THR A 19 -2.28 -12.27 -8.17
C THR A 19 -1.66 -13.57 -8.64
N SER A 20 -1.90 -13.93 -9.90
CA SER A 20 -1.37 -15.14 -10.48
C SER A 20 -1.11 -14.95 -11.96
N ASP A 21 -0.06 -15.60 -12.47
CA ASP A 21 0.21 -15.68 -13.90
C ASP A 21 -0.31 -16.98 -14.53
N GLY A 22 -1.03 -17.78 -13.74
CA GLY A 22 -1.53 -19.11 -14.13
C GLY A 22 -0.67 -20.25 -13.60
N GLU A 23 0.54 -19.98 -13.16
CA GLU A 23 1.46 -20.97 -12.58
C GLU A 23 1.85 -20.60 -11.16
N ASP A 24 2.36 -19.37 -10.98
CA ASP A 24 2.81 -18.87 -9.69
C ASP A 24 1.79 -17.91 -9.08
N VAL A 25 1.83 -17.81 -7.76
CA VAL A 25 0.98 -16.92 -6.98
C VAL A 25 1.83 -15.87 -6.31
N TYR A 26 1.40 -14.61 -6.42
CA TYR A 26 2.06 -13.46 -5.81
C TYR A 26 1.11 -12.80 -4.82
N GLN A 27 1.65 -12.23 -3.78
CA GLN A 27 0.85 -11.61 -2.73
C GLN A 27 1.38 -10.23 -2.40
N GLY A 28 0.46 -9.31 -2.14
CA GLY A 28 0.77 -7.96 -1.72
C GLY A 28 -0.41 -7.36 -1.00
N SER A 29 -0.34 -6.06 -0.83
CA SER A 29 -1.38 -5.27 -0.19
C SER A 29 -1.82 -4.13 -1.10
N GLY A 30 -2.94 -3.53 -0.77
CA GLY A 30 -3.43 -2.33 -1.42
C GLY A 30 -4.29 -1.54 -0.45
N PHE A 31 -4.71 -0.35 -0.85
CA PHE A 31 -5.53 0.47 0.02
C PHE A 31 -6.48 1.36 -0.79
N PHE A 32 -7.62 1.67 -0.17
CA PHE A 32 -8.60 2.56 -0.77
C PHE A 32 -8.22 4.02 -0.52
N ILE A 33 -8.36 4.85 -1.55
CA ILE A 33 -8.17 6.30 -1.47
C ILE A 33 -9.43 7.07 -1.84
N GLY A 34 -10.51 6.38 -2.11
CA GLY A 34 -11.81 6.98 -2.42
C GLY A 34 -12.92 5.98 -2.25
N GLU A 35 -14.13 6.42 -2.52
CA GLU A 35 -15.32 5.58 -2.46
C GLU A 35 -15.43 4.68 -3.70
N ASP A 36 -16.32 3.71 -3.64
CA ASP A 36 -16.63 2.80 -4.75
C ASP A 36 -15.42 2.04 -5.28
N GLY A 37 -14.48 1.71 -4.39
CA GLY A 37 -13.38 0.83 -4.70
C GLY A 37 -12.15 1.47 -5.31
N LEU A 38 -12.05 2.80 -5.34
CA LEU A 38 -10.85 3.46 -5.88
C LEU A 38 -9.64 3.16 -5.00
N ALA A 39 -8.60 2.58 -5.58
CA ALA A 39 -7.53 1.95 -4.82
C ALA A 39 -6.15 2.08 -5.47
N VAL A 40 -5.13 1.83 -4.67
CA VAL A 40 -3.71 1.87 -5.05
C VAL A 40 -3.00 0.64 -4.51
N SER A 41 -2.03 0.13 -5.27
CA SER A 41 -1.11 -0.92 -4.85
C SER A 41 0.22 -0.73 -5.59
N ASN A 42 1.14 -1.66 -5.44
CA ASN A 42 2.37 -1.66 -6.22
C ASN A 42 2.15 -2.25 -7.60
N TYR A 43 2.86 -1.70 -8.58
CA TYR A 43 2.89 -2.23 -9.94
C TYR A 43 3.40 -3.67 -9.96
N HIS A 44 4.48 -3.96 -9.23
CA HIS A 44 5.09 -5.29 -9.26
C HIS A 44 4.16 -6.40 -8.74
N VAL A 45 3.20 -6.07 -7.88
CA VAL A 45 2.21 -7.03 -7.39
C VAL A 45 1.29 -7.49 -8.52
N PHE A 46 0.97 -6.60 -9.46
CA PHE A 46 0.08 -6.89 -10.59
C PHE A 46 0.81 -7.18 -11.90
N GLN A 47 2.13 -7.12 -11.91
CA GLN A 47 2.94 -7.13 -13.12
C GLN A 47 2.68 -8.33 -14.03
N ASN A 48 2.52 -9.51 -13.45
CA ASN A 48 2.40 -10.77 -14.19
C ASN A 48 1.01 -11.41 -14.07
N THR A 49 0.02 -10.67 -13.57
CA THR A 49 -1.30 -11.27 -13.40
C THR A 49 -2.04 -11.38 -14.74
N GLY A 50 -2.71 -12.51 -14.94
CA GLY A 50 -3.64 -12.68 -16.05
C GLY A 50 -4.99 -12.02 -15.74
N ILE A 51 -5.77 -11.77 -16.78
CA ILE A 51 -7.10 -11.18 -16.64
C ILE A 51 -7.99 -12.11 -15.83
N GLY A 52 -8.58 -11.60 -14.75
CA GLY A 52 -9.47 -12.35 -13.88
C GLY A 52 -8.77 -13.26 -12.87
N LEU A 53 -7.43 -13.27 -12.84
CA LEU A 53 -6.67 -14.11 -11.92
C LEU A 53 -6.32 -13.40 -10.62
N GLU A 54 -6.61 -12.11 -10.50
CA GLU A 54 -6.42 -11.36 -9.25
C GLU A 54 -7.55 -11.67 -8.26
N ALA A 55 -7.24 -11.60 -6.98
CA ALA A 55 -8.22 -11.69 -5.90
C ALA A 55 -7.93 -10.61 -4.86
N ILE A 56 -8.94 -9.83 -4.54
CA ILE A 56 -8.87 -8.78 -3.52
C ILE A 56 -9.67 -9.27 -2.32
N LYS A 57 -9.03 -9.26 -1.15
CA LYS A 57 -9.67 -9.68 0.09
C LYS A 57 -9.61 -8.55 1.11
N LEU A 58 -10.80 -8.08 1.51
CA LEU A 58 -10.94 -7.01 2.48
C LEU A 58 -10.77 -7.55 3.90
N ALA A 59 -10.29 -6.71 4.80
CA ALA A 59 -10.12 -7.09 6.21
C ALA A 59 -11.47 -7.49 6.81
N GLY A 60 -11.51 -8.69 7.42
CA GLY A 60 -12.72 -9.20 8.07
C GLY A 60 -13.83 -9.65 7.12
N ASP A 61 -13.59 -9.69 5.81
CA ASP A 61 -14.56 -10.09 4.80
C ASP A 61 -14.10 -11.37 4.12
N ASN A 62 -15.00 -12.34 4.00
CA ASN A 62 -14.70 -13.63 3.38
C ASN A 62 -14.94 -13.66 1.87
N HIS A 63 -15.49 -12.58 1.31
CA HIS A 63 -15.72 -12.48 -0.14
C HIS A 63 -14.44 -12.19 -0.89
N ILE A 64 -14.38 -12.65 -2.12
CA ILE A 64 -13.31 -12.36 -3.06
C ILE A 64 -13.83 -11.31 -4.04
N TYR A 65 -13.12 -10.20 -4.15
CA TYR A 65 -13.46 -9.12 -5.08
C TYR A 65 -12.48 -9.10 -6.23
N LYS A 66 -12.92 -8.55 -7.35
CA LYS A 66 -12.12 -8.42 -8.56
C LYS A 66 -11.88 -6.97 -8.90
N VAL A 67 -10.86 -6.72 -9.70
CA VAL A 67 -10.59 -5.40 -10.26
C VAL A 67 -11.57 -5.15 -11.41
N SER A 68 -12.28 -4.02 -11.37
CA SER A 68 -13.20 -3.63 -12.44
C SER A 68 -12.55 -2.76 -13.49
N HIS A 69 -11.60 -1.90 -13.10
CA HIS A 69 -10.91 -0.97 -13.99
C HIS A 69 -9.48 -0.75 -13.54
N ILE A 70 -8.58 -0.57 -14.50
CA ILE A 70 -7.22 -0.14 -14.25
C ILE A 70 -7.05 1.22 -14.93
N TYR A 71 -6.69 2.24 -14.17
CA TYR A 71 -6.55 3.60 -14.68
C TYR A 71 -5.12 3.93 -15.07
N VAL A 72 -4.15 3.56 -14.22
CA VAL A 72 -2.74 3.86 -14.44
C VAL A 72 -1.88 2.71 -13.95
N LYS A 73 -0.87 2.35 -14.74
CA LYS A 73 0.22 1.47 -14.33
C LYS A 73 1.52 2.24 -14.49
N ASP A 74 2.26 2.42 -13.41
CA ASP A 74 3.54 3.14 -13.43
C ASP A 74 4.64 2.22 -12.91
N GLU A 75 5.45 1.71 -13.82
CA GLU A 75 6.55 0.82 -13.48
C GLU A 75 7.70 1.56 -12.81
N GLU A 76 7.95 2.81 -13.22
CA GLU A 76 9.05 3.62 -12.67
C GLU A 76 8.85 3.93 -11.18
N HIS A 77 7.63 4.27 -10.79
CA HIS A 77 7.31 4.61 -9.40
C HIS A 77 6.55 3.48 -8.69
N ASP A 78 6.50 2.32 -9.31
CA ASP A 78 5.96 1.07 -8.76
C ASP A 78 4.56 1.20 -8.16
N PHE A 79 3.64 1.84 -8.90
CA PHE A 79 2.25 1.90 -8.46
C PHE A 79 1.26 1.51 -9.55
N ILE A 80 0.08 1.14 -9.11
CA ILE A 80 -1.08 0.92 -9.96
C ILE A 80 -2.28 1.62 -9.31
N LEU A 81 -3.01 2.39 -10.11
CA LEU A 81 -4.26 3.03 -9.70
C LEU A 81 -5.39 2.28 -10.37
N PHE A 82 -6.31 1.76 -9.59
CA PHE A 82 -7.34 0.86 -10.09
C PHE A 82 -8.62 0.97 -9.27
N ARG A 83 -9.65 0.29 -9.73
CA ARG A 83 -10.93 0.22 -9.01
C ARG A 83 -11.26 -1.24 -8.72
N VAL A 84 -11.57 -1.51 -7.45
CA VAL A 84 -12.07 -2.81 -7.00
C VAL A 84 -13.59 -2.81 -7.15
N ALA A 85 -14.16 -3.91 -7.62
CA ALA A 85 -15.61 -4.05 -7.79
C ALA A 85 -16.29 -4.27 -6.43
N CYS A 86 -16.24 -3.26 -5.57
CA CYS A 86 -16.85 -3.30 -4.24
C CYS A 86 -17.33 -1.90 -3.84
N LYS A 87 -18.08 -1.84 -2.76
CA LYS A 87 -18.39 -0.58 -2.09
C LYS A 87 -17.68 -0.55 -0.76
N ASN A 88 -16.91 0.49 -0.53
CA ASN A 88 -16.19 0.68 0.72
C ASN A 88 -16.63 1.97 1.38
N ARG A 89 -16.67 1.97 2.71
CA ARG A 89 -17.00 3.17 3.51
C ARG A 89 -15.75 3.88 4.00
N ILE A 90 -14.67 3.12 4.18
CA ILE A 90 -13.42 3.63 4.75
C ILE A 90 -12.38 3.74 3.64
N TYR A 91 -11.79 4.90 3.53
CA TYR A 91 -10.65 5.13 2.65
C TYR A 91 -9.71 6.13 3.32
N LEU A 92 -8.46 6.15 2.86
CA LEU A 92 -7.43 7.01 3.42
C LEU A 92 -7.45 8.38 2.72
N PRO A 93 -7.52 9.47 3.46
CA PRO A 93 -7.32 10.79 2.86
C PRO A 93 -5.86 10.91 2.43
N ILE A 94 -5.63 11.66 1.35
CA ILE A 94 -4.29 11.87 0.80
C ILE A 94 -3.69 13.11 1.44
N ALA A 95 -2.47 12.99 1.94
CA ALA A 95 -1.74 14.11 2.52
C ALA A 95 -1.39 15.14 1.44
N GLU A 96 -1.53 16.42 1.77
CA GLU A 96 -1.14 17.50 0.86
C GLU A 96 0.37 17.68 0.80
N GLU A 97 1.04 17.48 1.94
CA GLU A 97 2.47 17.71 2.08
C GLU A 97 3.23 16.42 2.31
N GLN A 98 4.44 16.34 1.75
CA GLN A 98 5.35 15.23 1.99
C GLN A 98 5.93 15.31 3.40
N PRO A 99 6.15 14.16 4.05
CA PRO A 99 6.81 14.15 5.35
C PRO A 99 8.29 14.51 5.23
N GLN A 100 8.83 15.04 6.30
CA GLN A 100 10.25 15.36 6.40
C GLN A 100 11.00 14.22 7.09
N VAL A 101 12.32 14.18 6.90
CA VAL A 101 13.19 13.26 7.65
C VAL A 101 12.95 13.47 9.15
N GLY A 102 12.70 12.38 9.85
CA GLY A 102 12.39 12.39 11.28
C GLY A 102 10.90 12.42 11.60
N ASP A 103 10.04 12.70 10.63
CA ASP A 103 8.60 12.66 10.85
C ASP A 103 8.12 11.23 11.08
N LYS A 104 7.19 11.09 12.02
CA LYS A 104 6.61 9.80 12.37
C LYS A 104 5.67 9.31 11.30
N VAL A 105 5.80 8.03 10.96
CA VAL A 105 4.96 7.37 9.97
C VAL A 105 4.54 5.99 10.46
N PHE A 106 3.44 5.48 9.90
CA PHE A 106 2.90 4.17 10.24
C PHE A 106 2.64 3.40 8.94
N ALA A 107 3.08 2.15 8.89
CA ALA A 107 2.85 1.28 7.75
C ALA A 107 1.73 0.29 8.08
N ILE A 108 0.73 0.22 7.23
CA ILE A 108 -0.38 -0.71 7.36
C ILE A 108 -0.40 -1.61 6.13
N GLY A 109 -0.27 -2.91 6.36
CA GLY A 109 -0.32 -3.92 5.31
C GLY A 109 -1.32 -5.00 5.63
N SER A 110 -1.61 -5.83 4.65
CA SER A 110 -2.57 -6.94 4.78
C SER A 110 -1.96 -8.25 4.26
N PRO A 111 -0.90 -8.75 4.91
CA PRO A 111 -0.16 -9.91 4.40
C PRO A 111 -0.91 -11.24 4.49
N ARG A 112 -1.94 -11.33 5.32
CA ARG A 112 -2.69 -12.57 5.54
C ARG A 112 -4.18 -12.48 5.24
N GLY A 113 -4.66 -11.29 4.91
CA GLY A 113 -6.06 -11.08 4.50
C GLY A 113 -7.12 -11.18 5.59
N LEU A 114 -6.77 -11.67 6.78
CA LEU A 114 -7.69 -11.77 7.91
C LEU A 114 -7.48 -10.62 8.88
N GLU A 115 -6.23 -10.31 9.14
CA GLU A 115 -5.81 -9.25 10.03
C GLU A 115 -4.73 -8.42 9.36
N ASN A 116 -4.84 -7.11 9.48
CA ASN A 116 -3.82 -6.21 8.97
C ASN A 116 -2.69 -6.07 9.98
N THR A 117 -1.50 -5.81 9.48
CA THR A 117 -0.33 -5.54 10.32
C THR A 117 -0.09 -4.04 10.40
N PHE A 118 0.50 -3.62 11.50
CA PHE A 118 0.78 -2.25 11.80
C PHE A 118 2.21 -2.11 12.30
N SER A 119 2.94 -1.16 11.75
CA SER A 119 4.32 -0.91 12.13
C SER A 119 4.55 0.59 12.19
N SER A 120 5.26 1.05 13.20
CA SER A 120 5.58 2.48 13.35
C SER A 120 7.05 2.73 13.12
N GLY A 121 7.36 3.92 12.67
CA GLY A 121 8.72 4.34 12.42
C GLY A 121 8.76 5.80 12.02
N GLU A 122 9.81 6.15 11.30
CA GLU A 122 10.07 7.52 10.89
C GLU A 122 10.59 7.52 9.46
N VAL A 123 10.49 8.67 8.81
CA VAL A 123 11.20 8.86 7.54
C VAL A 123 12.69 8.97 7.88
N SER A 124 13.48 8.01 7.41
CA SER A 124 14.92 7.98 7.66
C SER A 124 15.68 8.88 6.71
N GLN A 125 15.30 8.88 5.44
CA GLN A 125 15.91 9.73 4.42
C GLN A 125 15.05 9.72 3.15
N TRP A 126 15.12 10.78 2.38
CA TRP A 126 14.66 10.83 1.00
C TRP A 126 15.80 10.39 0.09
N ARG A 127 15.58 9.35 -0.72
CA ARG A 127 16.61 8.84 -1.63
C ARG A 127 16.58 9.52 -2.99
N ASP A 128 15.40 9.99 -3.38
CA ASP A 128 15.23 10.91 -4.50
C ASP A 128 13.95 11.73 -4.24
N GLN A 129 13.44 12.41 -5.27
CA GLN A 129 12.27 13.26 -5.14
C GLN A 129 11.03 12.53 -4.62
N TYR A 130 10.88 11.22 -4.92
CA TYR A 130 9.67 10.46 -4.61
C TYR A 130 9.91 9.18 -3.82
N LEU A 131 11.15 8.83 -3.50
CA LEU A 131 11.45 7.58 -2.80
C LEU A 131 11.94 7.87 -1.38
N MET A 132 11.16 7.38 -0.41
CA MET A 132 11.50 7.46 1.01
C MET A 132 12.13 6.18 1.51
N GLN A 133 13.17 6.30 2.32
CA GLN A 133 13.64 5.24 3.20
C GLN A 133 12.96 5.44 4.55
N ILE A 134 12.41 4.38 5.11
CA ILE A 134 11.68 4.45 6.37
C ILE A 134 12.21 3.41 7.36
N SER A 135 12.01 3.66 8.65
CA SER A 135 12.37 2.70 9.70
C SER A 135 11.23 1.78 10.09
N ALA A 136 10.00 2.09 9.67
CA ALA A 136 8.87 1.19 9.87
C ALA A 136 9.10 -0.12 9.12
N LEU A 137 8.83 -1.26 9.75
CA LEU A 137 9.07 -2.58 9.14
C LEU A 137 7.98 -2.90 8.12
N ILE A 138 8.40 -3.47 7.01
CA ILE A 138 7.49 -3.93 5.95
C ILE A 138 7.72 -5.43 5.77
N ASP A 139 6.73 -6.23 6.18
CA ASP A 139 6.79 -7.68 6.07
C ASP A 139 6.52 -8.15 4.65
N HIS A 140 6.91 -9.40 4.38
CA HIS A 140 6.58 -10.05 3.12
C HIS A 140 5.05 -10.11 2.95
N GLY A 141 4.56 -9.68 1.79
CA GLY A 141 3.12 -9.57 1.52
C GLY A 141 2.51 -8.23 1.93
N SER A 142 3.26 -7.37 2.62
CA SER A 142 2.79 -6.03 3.00
C SER A 142 3.08 -4.97 1.94
N SER A 143 3.89 -5.27 0.93
CA SER A 143 4.18 -4.34 -0.18
C SER A 143 2.90 -3.91 -0.89
N GLY A 144 2.77 -2.64 -1.16
CA GLY A 144 1.57 -2.05 -1.74
C GLY A 144 0.61 -1.50 -0.70
N GLY A 145 0.92 -1.69 0.57
CA GLY A 145 0.14 -1.12 1.67
C GLY A 145 0.37 0.37 1.83
N ALA A 146 -0.30 0.95 2.82
CA ALA A 146 -0.29 2.38 3.04
C ALA A 146 0.76 2.80 4.06
N LEU A 147 1.44 3.91 3.76
CA LEU A 147 2.24 4.64 4.73
C LEU A 147 1.47 5.90 5.08
N VAL A 148 1.14 6.08 6.37
CA VAL A 148 0.34 7.21 6.83
C VAL A 148 1.10 8.04 7.85
N ASN A 149 0.71 9.32 7.95
CA ASN A 149 1.25 10.23 8.96
C ASN A 149 0.43 10.17 10.26
N GLU A 150 0.75 11.03 11.22
CA GLU A 150 0.08 11.08 12.51
C GLU A 150 -1.38 11.55 12.44
N TYR A 151 -1.80 12.08 11.30
CA TYR A 151 -3.17 12.52 11.07
C TYR A 151 -4.01 11.46 10.35
N GLY A 152 -3.42 10.31 10.03
CA GLY A 152 -4.10 9.25 9.29
C GLY A 152 -4.16 9.50 7.79
N GLU A 153 -3.41 10.47 7.29
CA GLU A 153 -3.33 10.77 5.87
C GLU A 153 -2.25 9.93 5.20
N VAL A 154 -2.55 9.40 4.02
CA VAL A 154 -1.56 8.59 3.30
C VAL A 154 -0.49 9.49 2.71
N VAL A 155 0.77 9.15 2.99
CA VAL A 155 1.95 9.85 2.48
C VAL A 155 2.76 9.00 1.53
N GLY A 156 2.54 7.68 1.50
CA GLY A 156 3.31 6.80 0.64
C GLY A 156 2.68 5.44 0.41
N ILE A 157 3.28 4.75 -0.55
CA ILE A 157 2.94 3.38 -0.93
C ILE A 157 4.15 2.53 -0.57
N THR A 158 4.00 1.56 0.35
CA THR A 158 5.13 0.74 0.78
C THR A 158 5.58 -0.16 -0.37
N SER A 159 6.87 -0.24 -0.59
CA SER A 159 7.45 -0.97 -1.72
C SER A 159 8.24 -2.21 -1.31
N GLY A 160 8.20 -2.56 -0.03
CA GLY A 160 8.87 -3.74 0.48
C GLY A 160 10.26 -3.47 1.02
N THR A 161 10.98 -4.55 1.25
CA THR A 161 12.29 -4.55 1.85
C THR A 161 13.33 -4.96 0.81
N PHE A 162 14.38 -4.15 0.66
CA PHE A 162 15.51 -4.50 -0.17
C PHE A 162 16.66 -4.95 0.73
N VAL A 163 17.34 -6.02 0.31
CA VAL A 163 18.53 -6.54 1.00
C VAL A 163 19.72 -6.30 0.08
N GLU A 164 20.69 -5.54 0.57
CA GLU A 164 21.92 -5.29 -0.16
C GLU A 164 23.09 -6.02 0.52
N GLY A 165 23.65 -7.03 -0.16
CA GLY A 165 24.74 -7.83 0.36
C GLY A 165 24.32 -8.53 1.65
N SER A 166 25.19 -8.49 2.67
CA SER A 166 24.94 -9.06 3.99
C SER A 166 24.40 -8.02 4.98
N GLN A 167 23.99 -6.87 4.48
CA GLN A 167 23.62 -5.74 5.30
C GLN A 167 22.17 -5.81 5.80
N ALA A 168 21.80 -4.86 6.64
CA ALA A 168 20.45 -4.74 7.16
C ALA A 168 19.42 -4.51 6.05
N ASN A 169 18.22 -4.98 6.29
CA ASN A 169 17.08 -4.73 5.41
C ASN A 169 16.77 -3.23 5.36
N LEU A 170 16.53 -2.72 4.14
CA LEU A 170 16.13 -1.34 3.92
C LEU A 170 14.66 -1.34 3.49
N ASN A 171 13.85 -0.56 4.18
CA ASN A 171 12.42 -0.45 3.90
C ASN A 171 12.15 0.85 3.16
N TYR A 172 11.39 0.78 2.08
CA TYR A 172 11.13 1.92 1.20
C TYR A 172 9.64 2.12 0.96
N ALA A 173 9.29 3.35 0.67
CA ALA A 173 7.95 3.73 0.23
C ALA A 173 8.04 4.80 -0.85
N TRP A 174 7.21 4.68 -1.87
CA TRP A 174 7.05 5.73 -2.88
C TRP A 174 6.10 6.78 -2.35
N SER A 175 6.44 8.06 -2.58
CA SER A 175 5.57 9.18 -2.18
C SER A 175 4.20 9.06 -2.83
N ILE A 176 3.16 9.36 -2.10
CA ILE A 176 1.79 9.40 -2.64
C ILE A 176 1.65 10.49 -3.73
N ASP A 177 2.56 11.45 -3.77
CA ASP A 177 2.55 12.51 -4.77
C ASP A 177 2.65 11.97 -6.19
N VAL A 178 3.20 10.76 -6.39
CA VAL A 178 3.32 10.17 -7.74
C VAL A 178 1.95 9.88 -8.36
N ILE A 179 0.90 9.70 -7.57
CA ILE A 179 -0.45 9.43 -8.09
C ILE A 179 -1.28 10.69 -8.29
N LYS A 180 -0.93 11.79 -7.63
CA LYS A 180 -1.74 13.03 -7.66
C LYS A 180 -2.06 13.56 -9.05
N PRO A 181 -1.15 13.50 -10.05
CA PRO A 181 -1.48 13.96 -11.40
C PRO A 181 -2.64 13.23 -12.06
N TYR A 182 -2.99 12.04 -11.56
CA TYR A 182 -4.01 11.19 -12.16
C TYR A 182 -5.35 11.25 -11.41
N LEU A 183 -5.43 12.04 -10.36
CA LEU A 183 -6.63 12.17 -9.54
C LEU A 183 -7.52 13.34 -9.95
#